data_d8f53fa99409869cd9286a81763cf731
#
_entry.id   d8f53fa99409869cd9286a81763cf731
#
_cell.length_a   1.000
_cell.length_b   1.000
_cell.length_c   1.000
_cell.angle_alpha   90.00
_cell.angle_beta   90.00
_cell.angle_gamma   90.00
#
_symmetry.space_group_name_H-M   'P 1'
#
loop_
_entity.id
_entity.type
_entity.pdbx_description
1 polymer ?
#
loop_
_entity_poly.entity_id
_entity_poly.type
_entity_poly.pdbx_seq_one_letter_code
_entity_poly.pdbx_strand_id
1 'polypeptide(L)'
;MRTTTRWLGAMAAPLVMLLGVEATAQAPKPDEAKARAEVLAMRSDGFITVPPWVQLLGDDSIGVGWMTASAGDGHVLWTQEAEEDDSKVDWKRATSSRHGLIQANNTIQKAVIKGYDPYKPLRFKAVSRPIEEFKPYSVKYGEPTTSDEIKIGPTRHKDGSASFIVFNDVHNNIHFYPILTPLAGKKIDFMVFNGDVLQDPQTEKEVVEHLLLPMSWFAAHSIPCFFLRGNHETRGAYARHLADYLVLPDDQYYAAMTFGAARVVFLDSGEDKPDTSKEYSGLNDFDPYMDEQRDWLAREVKSQPFQDAAWRIAVQHIPPDWRIPVGKKKWYGPERVEKLFGPLYDKGGITAIIAAHNHRADVIPPCPDTSRGYQYTVFIGDAHPLAKATILRADVSPKSLKITRFQSNGSIGAEQTWNK
;
A
#
# COMPACT_ATOMS: atom_id res chain seq x y z
N MET A 1 14.66 -8.56 -88.73
CA MET A 1 15.67 -9.28 -87.95
C MET A 1 15.14 -9.43 -86.51
N ARG A 2 14.78 -10.68 -86.16
CA ARG A 2 14.22 -11.01 -84.85
C ARG A 2 15.33 -11.68 -84.02
N THR A 3 15.67 -11.10 -82.87
CA THR A 3 16.58 -11.72 -81.87
C THR A 3 15.75 -12.21 -80.70
N THR A 4 15.77 -13.52 -80.49
CA THR A 4 15.14 -14.20 -79.40
C THR A 4 16.10 -14.32 -78.22
N THR A 5 15.76 -13.79 -77.06
CA THR A 5 16.52 -13.98 -75.79
C THR A 5 15.82 -15.07 -74.97
N ARG A 6 16.60 -16.14 -74.66
CA ARG A 6 16.18 -17.23 -73.76
C ARG A 6 16.38 -16.83 -72.31
N TRP A 7 15.38 -17.03 -71.49
CA TRP A 7 15.45 -17.00 -70.05
C TRP A 7 15.73 -18.37 -69.46
N LEU A 8 16.83 -18.49 -68.72
CA LEU A 8 17.14 -19.69 -67.89
C LEU A 8 16.45 -19.44 -66.52
N GLY A 9 15.48 -20.31 -66.22
CA GLY A 9 14.84 -20.35 -64.90
C GLY A 9 15.74 -21.07 -63.88
N ALA A 10 16.09 -20.39 -62.83
CA ALA A 10 16.68 -20.99 -61.62
C ALA A 10 15.53 -21.39 -60.69
N MET A 11 15.38 -22.71 -60.48
CA MET A 11 14.50 -23.25 -59.44
C MET A 11 15.14 -23.03 -58.08
N ALA A 12 14.55 -22.19 -57.24
CA ALA A 12 14.85 -22.09 -55.81
C ALA A 12 14.02 -23.13 -55.04
N ALA A 13 14.67 -24.04 -54.33
CA ALA A 13 14.02 -24.97 -53.41
C ALA A 13 13.53 -24.22 -52.16
N PRO A 14 12.36 -24.53 -51.59
CA PRO A 14 11.90 -23.90 -50.36
C PRO A 14 12.68 -24.43 -49.17
N LEU A 15 13.37 -23.55 -48.45
CA LEU A 15 13.96 -23.81 -47.16
C LEU A 15 12.82 -23.89 -46.13
N VAL A 16 12.45 -25.10 -45.71
CA VAL A 16 11.53 -25.32 -44.59
C VAL A 16 12.28 -25.02 -43.30
N MET A 17 12.12 -23.83 -42.74
CA MET A 17 12.48 -23.54 -41.35
C MET A 17 11.50 -24.29 -40.45
N LEU A 18 11.94 -25.35 -39.83
CA LEU A 18 11.32 -25.93 -38.65
C LEU A 18 11.55 -24.93 -37.48
N LEU A 19 10.57 -24.08 -37.25
CA LEU A 19 10.46 -23.34 -35.97
C LEU A 19 10.10 -24.37 -34.90
N GLY A 20 11.11 -24.78 -34.14
CA GLY A 20 10.92 -25.51 -32.89
C GLY A 20 10.12 -24.59 -31.94
N VAL A 21 8.85 -24.89 -31.74
CA VAL A 21 8.07 -24.35 -30.65
C VAL A 21 8.62 -25.01 -29.38
N GLU A 22 9.56 -24.33 -28.72
CA GLU A 22 9.85 -24.66 -27.33
C GLU A 22 8.56 -24.45 -26.54
N ALA A 23 7.94 -25.52 -26.11
CA ALA A 23 6.84 -25.47 -25.16
C ALA A 23 7.43 -24.89 -23.87
N THR A 24 7.20 -23.61 -23.64
CA THR A 24 7.48 -23.00 -22.34
C THR A 24 6.66 -23.76 -21.31
N ALA A 25 7.33 -24.51 -20.45
CA ALA A 25 6.69 -25.22 -19.35
C ALA A 25 5.85 -24.19 -18.57
N GLN A 26 4.54 -24.40 -18.53
CA GLN A 26 3.62 -23.52 -17.81
C GLN A 26 4.03 -23.56 -16.34
N ALA A 27 4.31 -22.39 -15.75
CA ALA A 27 4.66 -22.32 -14.34
C ALA A 27 3.62 -23.07 -13.49
N PRO A 28 4.03 -23.81 -12.47
CA PRO A 28 3.11 -24.56 -11.62
C PRO A 28 2.08 -23.59 -11.02
N LYS A 29 0.81 -24.01 -10.94
CA LYS A 29 -0.24 -23.19 -10.32
C LYS A 29 0.15 -22.92 -8.87
N PRO A 30 0.00 -21.66 -8.40
CA PRO A 30 0.26 -21.32 -7.00
C PRO A 30 -0.60 -22.15 -6.06
N ASP A 31 -0.03 -22.59 -4.95
CA ASP A 31 -0.78 -23.22 -3.87
C ASP A 31 -1.42 -22.16 -2.96
N GLU A 32 -2.65 -21.79 -3.28
CA GLU A 32 -3.41 -20.76 -2.56
C GLU A 32 -3.64 -21.14 -1.09
N ALA A 33 -3.87 -22.42 -0.80
CA ALA A 33 -4.11 -22.89 0.57
C ALA A 33 -2.84 -22.76 1.42
N LYS A 34 -1.68 -23.13 0.87
CA LYS A 34 -0.39 -22.96 1.54
C LYS A 34 -0.08 -21.49 1.76
N ALA A 35 -0.25 -20.65 0.75
CA ALA A 35 -0.02 -19.20 0.85
C ALA A 35 -0.94 -18.55 1.91
N ARG A 36 -2.22 -18.95 1.95
CA ARG A 36 -3.14 -18.50 2.99
C ARG A 36 -2.69 -18.95 4.39
N ALA A 37 -2.31 -20.21 4.54
CA ALA A 37 -1.84 -20.75 5.81
C ALA A 37 -0.57 -20.04 6.30
N GLU A 38 0.34 -19.64 5.41
CA GLU A 38 1.55 -18.89 5.75
C GLU A 38 1.22 -17.56 6.43
N VAL A 39 0.27 -16.80 5.92
CA VAL A 39 -0.16 -15.52 6.53
C VAL A 39 -0.89 -15.77 7.86
N LEU A 40 -1.78 -16.76 7.92
CA LEU A 40 -2.52 -17.05 9.14
C LEU A 40 -1.63 -17.61 10.26
N ALA A 41 -0.51 -18.23 9.92
CA ALA A 41 0.49 -18.73 10.87
C ALA A 41 1.24 -17.60 11.61
N MET A 42 1.07 -16.35 11.20
CA MET A 42 1.54 -15.21 11.99
C MET A 42 0.84 -15.10 13.35
N ARG A 43 -0.35 -15.66 13.50
CA ARG A 43 -1.06 -15.68 14.78
C ARG A 43 -0.32 -16.55 15.81
N SER A 44 -0.19 -16.05 17.03
CA SER A 44 0.44 -16.73 18.15
C SER A 44 -0.61 -17.08 19.23
N ASP A 45 -0.39 -18.21 19.92
CA ASP A 45 -1.16 -18.61 21.10
C ASP A 45 -0.58 -18.01 22.40
N GLY A 46 0.52 -17.23 22.32
CA GLY A 46 1.14 -16.55 23.45
C GLY A 46 0.39 -15.29 23.90
N PHE A 47 0.96 -14.54 24.84
CA PHE A 47 0.38 -13.28 25.32
C PHE A 47 0.30 -12.24 24.19
N ILE A 48 1.31 -12.13 23.33
CA ILE A 48 1.24 -11.37 22.07
C ILE A 48 0.58 -12.28 21.03
N THR A 49 -0.69 -12.03 20.71
CA THR A 49 -1.49 -12.88 19.81
C THR A 49 -1.35 -12.51 18.34
N VAL A 50 -1.14 -11.22 18.05
CA VAL A 50 -0.79 -10.72 16.72
C VAL A 50 0.57 -10.03 16.84
N PRO A 51 1.62 -10.54 16.15
CA PRO A 51 2.95 -9.94 16.23
C PRO A 51 2.95 -8.53 15.65
N PRO A 52 4.01 -7.75 15.92
CA PRO A 52 4.06 -6.36 15.49
C PRO A 52 3.89 -6.19 13.98
N TRP A 53 3.03 -5.27 13.59
CA TRP A 53 2.98 -4.71 12.23
C TRP A 53 3.55 -3.31 12.22
N VAL A 54 4.01 -2.87 11.04
CA VAL A 54 4.73 -1.60 10.87
C VAL A 54 4.05 -0.73 9.84
N GLN A 55 3.73 0.50 10.22
CA GLN A 55 3.09 1.49 9.35
C GLN A 55 3.97 2.73 9.19
N LEU A 56 4.08 3.24 7.98
CA LEU A 56 4.68 4.53 7.69
C LEU A 56 3.72 5.64 8.11
N LEU A 57 4.22 6.63 8.86
CA LEU A 57 3.41 7.75 9.35
C LEU A 57 3.87 9.09 8.78
N GLY A 58 5.11 9.18 8.36
CA GLY A 58 5.73 10.40 7.89
C GLY A 58 7.16 10.17 7.43
N ASP A 59 7.85 11.25 7.19
CA ASP A 59 9.20 11.22 6.64
C ASP A 59 10.25 10.68 7.65
N ASP A 60 9.97 10.74 8.95
CA ASP A 60 10.85 10.34 10.06
C ASP A 60 10.10 9.64 11.20
N SER A 61 8.92 9.11 10.94
CA SER A 61 8.09 8.46 11.95
C SER A 61 7.46 7.17 11.45
N ILE A 62 7.44 6.17 12.34
CA ILE A 62 6.91 4.83 12.10
C ILE A 62 5.97 4.47 13.24
N GLY A 63 4.80 3.95 12.88
CA GLY A 63 3.86 3.33 13.79
C GLY A 63 4.11 1.83 13.90
N VAL A 64 4.09 1.32 15.11
CA VAL A 64 4.14 -0.11 15.41
C VAL A 64 2.89 -0.46 16.19
N GLY A 65 2.13 -1.43 15.70
CA GLY A 65 0.97 -1.98 16.40
C GLY A 65 1.13 -3.47 16.63
N TRP A 66 0.49 -4.01 17.66
CA TRP A 66 0.40 -5.45 17.95
C TRP A 66 -0.80 -5.73 18.86
N MET A 67 -1.19 -7.00 19.01
CA MET A 67 -2.30 -7.36 19.90
C MET A 67 -1.86 -8.33 20.96
N THR A 68 -2.55 -8.27 22.12
CA THR A 68 -2.36 -9.13 23.28
C THR A 68 -3.62 -9.90 23.62
N ALA A 69 -3.47 -11.06 24.26
CA ALA A 69 -4.55 -11.96 24.64
C ALA A 69 -5.53 -11.36 25.67
N SER A 70 -5.04 -10.43 26.50
CA SER A 70 -5.83 -9.68 27.47
C SER A 70 -5.32 -8.27 27.60
N ALA A 71 -6.02 -7.42 28.35
CA ALA A 71 -5.61 -6.05 28.59
C ALA A 71 -4.18 -5.98 29.16
N GLY A 72 -3.37 -5.10 28.57
CA GLY A 72 -1.96 -4.92 28.94
C GLY A 72 -1.50 -3.50 28.81
N ASP A 73 -0.24 -3.28 29.15
CA ASP A 73 0.53 -2.13 28.68
C ASP A 73 1.61 -2.59 27.69
N GLY A 74 2.02 -1.69 26.82
CA GLY A 74 3.00 -2.02 25.82
C GLY A 74 3.92 -0.87 25.45
N HIS A 75 5.13 -1.23 25.01
CA HIS A 75 6.09 -0.31 24.43
C HIS A 75 6.97 -1.03 23.41
N VAL A 76 7.67 -0.27 22.61
CA VAL A 76 8.67 -0.76 21.67
C VAL A 76 10.06 -0.38 22.15
N LEU A 77 10.96 -1.34 22.15
CA LEU A 77 12.40 -1.12 22.24
C LEU A 77 12.95 -1.07 20.81
N TRP A 78 13.72 -0.03 20.48
CA TRP A 78 14.22 0.17 19.12
C TRP A 78 15.65 0.72 19.10
N THR A 79 16.36 0.41 18.03
CA THR A 79 17.73 0.88 17.79
C THR A 79 18.04 0.97 16.31
N GLN A 80 19.07 1.73 15.96
CA GLN A 80 19.68 1.78 14.62
C GLN A 80 21.17 1.39 14.66
N GLU A 81 21.59 0.80 15.77
CA GLU A 81 22.93 0.26 15.91
C GLU A 81 23.05 -1.09 15.19
N ALA A 82 24.19 -1.32 14.56
CA ALA A 82 24.48 -2.57 13.85
C ALA A 82 24.98 -3.69 14.77
N GLU A 83 25.18 -3.39 16.08
CA GLU A 83 25.63 -4.36 17.07
C GLU A 83 24.60 -5.49 17.22
N GLU A 84 25.05 -6.73 17.12
CA GLU A 84 24.19 -7.92 17.21
C GLU A 84 24.05 -8.43 18.66
N ASP A 85 24.99 -8.10 19.54
CA ASP A 85 24.91 -8.44 20.95
C ASP A 85 23.97 -7.47 21.68
N ASP A 86 22.75 -7.90 21.89
CA ASP A 86 21.70 -7.11 22.54
C ASP A 86 22.09 -6.51 23.91
N SER A 87 23.02 -7.14 24.62
CA SER A 87 23.52 -6.64 25.91
C SER A 87 24.39 -5.37 25.80
N LYS A 88 24.87 -5.07 24.60
CA LYS A 88 25.71 -3.90 24.29
C LYS A 88 24.94 -2.80 23.56
N VAL A 89 23.68 -3.07 23.16
CA VAL A 89 22.84 -2.13 22.41
C VAL A 89 22.16 -1.15 23.35
N ASP A 90 22.24 0.14 23.04
CA ASP A 90 21.40 1.16 23.69
C ASP A 90 19.99 1.16 23.08
N TRP A 91 19.10 0.40 23.72
CA TRP A 91 17.70 0.30 23.30
C TRP A 91 16.91 1.53 23.75
N LYS A 92 16.46 2.31 22.78
CA LYS A 92 15.52 3.41 23.00
C LYS A 92 14.11 2.87 23.19
N ARG A 93 13.31 3.59 24.00
CA ARG A 93 11.91 3.21 24.24
C ARG A 93 10.95 4.14 23.51
N ALA A 94 9.95 3.55 22.85
CA ALA A 94 8.83 4.26 22.24
C ALA A 94 7.49 3.75 22.79
N THR A 95 6.53 4.66 22.98
CA THR A 95 5.16 4.38 23.41
C THR A 95 4.19 5.17 22.56
N SER A 96 2.90 4.92 22.70
CA SER A 96 1.84 5.79 22.21
C SER A 96 1.18 6.49 23.39
N SER A 97 1.03 7.81 23.31
CA SER A 97 0.30 8.57 24.30
C SER A 97 -0.71 9.50 23.66
N ARG A 98 -1.84 9.69 24.32
CA ARG A 98 -2.89 10.61 23.88
C ARG A 98 -3.37 11.44 25.07
N HIS A 99 -3.38 12.75 24.92
CA HIS A 99 -3.77 13.67 25.98
C HIS A 99 -3.01 13.48 27.31
N GLY A 100 -1.71 13.15 27.21
CA GLY A 100 -0.84 12.94 28.37
C GLY A 100 -0.92 11.54 29.01
N LEU A 101 -1.77 10.65 28.50
CA LEU A 101 -1.87 9.28 28.99
C LEU A 101 -1.21 8.30 28.01
N ILE A 102 -0.33 7.44 28.53
CA ILE A 102 0.18 6.28 27.78
C ILE A 102 -0.99 5.33 27.53
N GLN A 103 -1.11 4.87 26.31
CA GLN A 103 -2.14 3.91 25.93
C GLN A 103 -1.85 2.57 26.62
N ALA A 104 -2.76 2.15 27.47
CA ALA A 104 -2.68 0.92 28.26
C ALA A 104 -4.08 0.42 28.59
N ASN A 105 -4.16 -0.75 29.24
CA ASN A 105 -5.42 -1.39 29.62
C ASN A 105 -6.30 -1.73 28.41
N ASN A 106 -5.66 -2.16 27.34
CA ASN A 106 -6.27 -2.54 26.07
C ASN A 106 -5.58 -3.79 25.52
N THR A 107 -6.27 -4.53 24.67
CA THR A 107 -5.69 -5.63 23.87
C THR A 107 -4.95 -5.16 22.64
N ILE A 108 -5.23 -3.96 22.15
CA ILE A 108 -4.54 -3.35 21.04
C ILE A 108 -3.44 -2.44 21.60
N GLN A 109 -2.20 -2.75 21.27
CA GLN A 109 -1.04 -1.99 21.71
C GLN A 109 -0.47 -1.20 20.53
N LYS A 110 0.00 0.02 20.79
CA LYS A 110 0.58 0.91 19.77
C LYS A 110 1.81 1.62 20.34
N ALA A 111 2.78 1.88 19.47
CA ALA A 111 3.90 2.76 19.74
C ALA A 111 4.26 3.58 18.51
N VAL A 112 4.82 4.78 18.69
CA VAL A 112 5.31 5.61 17.60
C VAL A 112 6.79 5.86 17.80
N ILE A 113 7.61 5.37 16.88
CA ILE A 113 9.04 5.66 16.79
C ILE A 113 9.18 6.96 16.01
N LYS A 114 9.78 7.98 16.64
CA LYS A 114 10.02 9.30 16.03
C LYS A 114 11.51 9.65 16.03
N GLY A 115 11.94 10.44 15.06
CA GLY A 115 13.29 10.97 14.98
C GLY A 115 14.35 9.89 14.73
N TYR A 116 13.98 8.77 14.09
CA TYR A 116 14.93 7.82 13.55
C TYR A 116 15.56 8.38 12.26
N ASP A 117 16.77 7.92 11.95
CA ASP A 117 17.45 8.26 10.70
C ASP A 117 16.88 7.39 9.56
N PRO A 118 16.11 7.93 8.60
CA PRO A 118 15.48 7.14 7.54
C PRO A 118 16.49 6.51 6.57
N TYR A 119 17.76 6.91 6.62
CA TYR A 119 18.85 6.37 5.81
C TYR A 119 19.55 5.16 6.44
N LYS A 120 19.12 4.75 7.65
CA LYS A 120 19.67 3.60 8.37
C LYS A 120 18.60 2.53 8.60
N PRO A 121 18.99 1.26 8.65
CA PRO A 121 18.09 0.21 9.09
C PRO A 121 17.62 0.46 10.53
N LEU A 122 16.43 -0.04 10.83
CA LEU A 122 15.82 0.02 12.15
C LEU A 122 15.55 -1.39 12.66
N ARG A 123 15.90 -1.66 13.90
CA ARG A 123 15.60 -2.89 14.64
C ARG A 123 14.67 -2.55 15.79
N PHE A 124 13.70 -3.39 16.06
CA PHE A 124 12.81 -3.16 17.19
C PHE A 124 12.15 -4.46 17.68
N LYS A 125 11.69 -4.42 18.94
CA LYS A 125 10.93 -5.47 19.62
C LYS A 125 9.76 -4.84 20.37
N ALA A 126 8.57 -5.45 20.29
CA ALA A 126 7.44 -5.06 21.12
C ALA A 126 7.54 -5.78 22.47
N VAL A 127 7.32 -5.07 23.55
CA VAL A 127 7.29 -5.60 24.92
C VAL A 127 5.92 -5.28 25.50
N SER A 128 5.26 -6.29 26.07
CA SER A 128 3.96 -6.13 26.72
C SER A 128 3.89 -6.85 28.04
N ARG A 129 3.16 -6.27 29.00
CA ARG A 129 2.86 -6.86 30.29
C ARG A 129 1.36 -6.99 30.44
N PRO A 130 0.82 -8.15 30.84
CA PRO A 130 -0.58 -8.24 31.20
C PRO A 130 -0.90 -7.38 32.42
N ILE A 131 -2.05 -6.73 32.42
CA ILE A 131 -2.58 -6.00 33.56
C ILE A 131 -3.48 -6.96 34.32
N GLU A 132 -3.03 -7.40 35.52
CA GLU A 132 -3.80 -8.29 36.40
C GLU A 132 -4.82 -7.50 37.22
N GLU A 133 -4.49 -6.28 37.64
CA GLU A 133 -5.38 -5.39 38.37
C GLU A 133 -5.08 -3.94 38.03
N PHE A 134 -6.12 -3.15 37.80
CA PHE A 134 -6.01 -1.72 37.53
C PHE A 134 -6.87 -0.94 38.51
N LYS A 135 -6.22 -0.29 39.46
CA LYS A 135 -6.86 0.59 40.46
C LYS A 135 -6.37 2.03 40.29
N PRO A 136 -7.12 3.04 40.79
CA PRO A 136 -6.75 4.46 40.60
C PRO A 136 -5.32 4.81 41.04
N TYR A 137 -4.76 4.12 42.02
CA TYR A 137 -3.44 4.41 42.58
C TYR A 137 -2.49 3.22 42.56
N SER A 138 -2.87 2.12 41.90
CA SER A 138 -2.07 0.91 41.86
C SER A 138 -2.40 0.07 40.63
N VAL A 139 -1.39 -0.25 39.83
CA VAL A 139 -1.52 -1.20 38.73
C VAL A 139 -0.62 -2.40 39.01
N LYS A 140 -1.21 -3.60 38.97
CA LYS A 140 -0.49 -4.84 39.14
C LYS A 140 -0.31 -5.49 37.77
N TYR A 141 0.93 -5.81 37.43
CA TYR A 141 1.33 -6.41 36.18
C TYR A 141 1.76 -7.87 36.37
N GLY A 142 1.47 -8.70 35.38
CA GLY A 142 2.09 -10.00 35.22
C GLY A 142 3.46 -9.91 34.53
N GLU A 143 4.03 -11.08 34.23
CA GLU A 143 5.34 -11.18 33.60
C GLU A 143 5.36 -10.58 32.18
N PRO A 144 6.41 -9.83 31.81
CA PRO A 144 6.53 -9.24 30.49
C PRO A 144 6.77 -10.31 29.41
N THR A 145 6.18 -10.08 28.25
CA THR A 145 6.44 -10.85 27.02
C THR A 145 7.05 -9.93 25.97
N THR A 146 8.06 -10.43 25.27
CA THR A 146 8.75 -9.73 24.20
C THR A 146 8.50 -10.45 22.87
N SER A 147 8.20 -9.71 21.82
CA SER A 147 8.09 -10.27 20.46
C SER A 147 9.46 -10.65 19.91
N ASP A 148 9.47 -11.41 18.82
CA ASP A 148 10.65 -11.52 17.97
C ASP A 148 11.09 -10.14 17.48
N GLU A 149 12.40 -10.03 17.20
CA GLU A 149 12.99 -8.83 16.64
C GLU A 149 12.55 -8.65 15.18
N ILE A 150 12.07 -7.46 14.84
CA ILE A 150 11.78 -7.06 13.48
C ILE A 150 12.87 -6.09 13.01
N LYS A 151 13.34 -6.34 11.77
CA LYS A 151 14.32 -5.48 11.09
C LYS A 151 13.66 -4.90 9.86
N ILE A 152 13.69 -3.59 9.70
CA ILE A 152 13.29 -2.93 8.46
C ILE A 152 14.49 -2.21 7.85
N GLY A 153 14.57 -2.22 6.52
CA GLY A 153 15.60 -1.51 5.78
C GLY A 153 15.46 0.01 5.91
N PRO A 154 16.44 0.77 5.40
CA PRO A 154 16.29 2.21 5.24
C PRO A 154 15.03 2.52 4.44
N THR A 155 14.22 3.46 4.91
CA THR A 155 13.05 3.95 4.16
C THR A 155 13.42 5.02 3.13
N ARG A 156 14.68 5.48 3.15
CA ARG A 156 15.28 6.41 2.18
C ARG A 156 16.68 5.95 1.78
N HIS A 157 17.04 6.22 0.54
CA HIS A 157 18.36 5.94 0.00
C HIS A 157 19.07 7.24 -0.42
N LYS A 158 20.39 7.33 -0.15
CA LYS A 158 21.21 8.54 -0.43
C LYS A 158 21.32 8.84 -1.92
N ASP A 159 21.15 7.84 -2.78
CA ASP A 159 21.14 7.99 -4.23
C ASP A 159 19.79 8.49 -4.77
N GLY A 160 18.83 8.77 -3.90
CA GLY A 160 17.49 9.21 -4.26
C GLY A 160 16.63 8.10 -4.89
N SER A 161 17.05 6.83 -4.84
CA SER A 161 16.23 5.72 -5.28
C SER A 161 15.15 5.37 -4.25
N ALA A 162 14.05 4.77 -4.72
CA ALA A 162 13.04 4.09 -3.91
C ALA A 162 12.29 3.08 -4.76
N SER A 163 11.80 2.00 -4.12
CA SER A 163 10.96 1.01 -4.79
C SER A 163 9.81 0.62 -3.87
N PHE A 164 8.59 0.68 -4.36
CA PHE A 164 7.44 0.25 -3.58
C PHE A 164 6.43 -0.54 -4.42
N ILE A 165 5.61 -1.31 -3.72
CA ILE A 165 4.56 -2.12 -4.34
C ILE A 165 3.20 -1.70 -3.81
N VAL A 166 2.16 -1.93 -4.62
CA VAL A 166 0.78 -1.59 -4.29
C VAL A 166 -0.11 -2.80 -4.58
N PHE A 167 -0.83 -3.20 -3.56
CA PHE A 167 -1.91 -4.18 -3.65
C PHE A 167 -3.26 -3.47 -3.63
N ASN A 168 -4.19 -3.96 -4.44
CA ASN A 168 -5.51 -3.38 -4.64
C ASN A 168 -6.57 -4.47 -4.55
N ASP A 169 -7.79 -4.14 -4.13
CA ASP A 169 -9.00 -4.96 -4.25
C ASP A 169 -8.79 -6.43 -3.80
N VAL A 170 -8.08 -6.64 -2.71
CA VAL A 170 -7.73 -8.00 -2.23
C VAL A 170 -8.95 -8.75 -1.70
N HIS A 171 -9.93 -8.04 -1.13
CA HIS A 171 -11.22 -8.60 -0.67
C HIS A 171 -11.05 -9.90 0.13
N ASN A 172 -10.32 -9.85 1.25
CA ASN A 172 -10.06 -10.98 2.15
C ASN A 172 -9.20 -12.13 1.56
N ASN A 173 -8.69 -12.00 0.32
CA ASN A 173 -7.89 -13.03 -0.35
C ASN A 173 -6.39 -12.93 0.04
N ILE A 174 -6.09 -13.09 1.31
CA ILE A 174 -4.75 -12.88 1.89
C ILE A 174 -3.65 -13.74 1.27
N HIS A 175 -4.00 -14.83 0.59
CA HIS A 175 -3.06 -15.67 -0.17
C HIS A 175 -2.42 -14.93 -1.35
N PHE A 176 -2.98 -13.80 -1.79
CA PHE A 176 -2.36 -12.98 -2.83
C PHE A 176 -1.00 -12.41 -2.42
N TYR A 177 -0.80 -12.09 -1.14
CA TYR A 177 0.44 -11.48 -0.68
C TYR A 177 1.66 -12.38 -0.88
N PRO A 178 1.71 -13.63 -0.38
CA PRO A 178 2.84 -14.50 -0.62
C PRO A 178 3.01 -14.91 -2.10
N ILE A 179 1.91 -14.98 -2.86
CA ILE A 179 1.95 -15.37 -4.27
C ILE A 179 2.47 -14.25 -5.16
N LEU A 180 1.98 -13.01 -4.97
CA LEU A 180 2.27 -11.92 -5.90
C LEU A 180 3.51 -11.11 -5.51
N THR A 181 3.85 -10.99 -4.23
CA THR A 181 5.02 -10.22 -3.78
C THR A 181 6.32 -10.64 -4.49
N PRO A 182 6.64 -11.94 -4.66
CA PRO A 182 7.86 -12.36 -5.35
C PRO A 182 7.94 -11.91 -6.81
N LEU A 183 6.79 -11.71 -7.48
CA LEU A 183 6.73 -11.26 -8.88
C LEU A 183 7.26 -9.83 -9.05
N ALA A 184 7.13 -9.02 -8.01
CA ALA A 184 7.64 -7.64 -8.01
C ALA A 184 9.16 -7.54 -7.78
N GLY A 185 9.86 -8.66 -7.55
CA GLY A 185 11.30 -8.68 -7.30
C GLY A 185 11.68 -8.47 -5.84
N LYS A 186 12.99 -8.41 -5.55
CA LYS A 186 13.53 -8.54 -4.18
C LYS A 186 13.67 -7.21 -3.41
N LYS A 187 13.90 -6.09 -4.09
CA LYS A 187 14.10 -4.81 -3.42
C LYS A 187 12.76 -4.08 -3.34
N ILE A 188 12.17 -4.09 -2.15
CA ILE A 188 10.92 -3.40 -1.83
C ILE A 188 11.16 -2.61 -0.55
N ASP A 189 11.07 -1.29 -0.62
CA ASP A 189 11.30 -0.42 0.54
C ASP A 189 10.03 -0.30 1.40
N PHE A 190 8.86 -0.35 0.78
CA PHE A 190 7.56 -0.40 1.47
C PHE A 190 6.46 -0.93 0.55
N MET A 191 5.32 -1.23 1.13
CA MET A 191 4.13 -1.61 0.39
C MET A 191 2.92 -0.76 0.77
N VAL A 192 1.94 -0.68 -0.14
CA VAL A 192 0.69 0.04 0.08
C VAL A 192 -0.49 -0.94 -0.05
N PHE A 193 -1.29 -1.00 0.98
CA PHE A 193 -2.65 -1.53 0.92
C PHE A 193 -3.54 -0.43 0.35
N ASN A 194 -3.92 -0.52 -0.92
CA ASN A 194 -4.63 0.56 -1.62
C ASN A 194 -6.14 0.30 -1.70
N GLY A 195 -6.75 0.03 -0.56
CA GLY A 195 -8.18 -0.13 -0.41
C GLY A 195 -8.76 -1.46 -0.87
N ASP A 196 -9.96 -1.74 -0.39
CA ASP A 196 -10.71 -2.97 -0.59
C ASP A 196 -9.88 -4.21 -0.24
N VAL A 197 -9.08 -4.07 0.82
CA VAL A 197 -8.36 -5.16 1.48
C VAL A 197 -9.34 -6.07 2.20
N LEU A 198 -10.28 -5.43 2.91
CA LEU A 198 -11.39 -6.07 3.61
C LEU A 198 -12.65 -6.08 2.74
N GLN A 199 -13.48 -7.10 2.93
CA GLN A 199 -14.80 -7.18 2.31
C GLN A 199 -15.86 -6.83 3.37
N ASP A 200 -16.24 -5.56 3.48
CA ASP A 200 -17.30 -5.07 4.37
C ASP A 200 -17.16 -5.60 5.83
N PRO A 201 -16.12 -5.23 6.59
CA PRO A 201 -15.77 -5.90 7.86
C PRO A 201 -16.90 -5.88 8.88
N GLN A 202 -17.30 -7.06 9.37
CA GLN A 202 -18.37 -7.24 10.33
C GLN A 202 -17.85 -7.51 11.75
N THR A 203 -16.63 -8.06 11.87
CA THR A 203 -16.09 -8.56 13.14
C THR A 203 -14.62 -8.22 13.31
N GLU A 204 -14.15 -8.19 14.56
CA GLU A 204 -12.72 -8.08 14.88
C GLU A 204 -11.90 -9.20 14.21
N LYS A 205 -12.44 -10.42 14.19
CA LYS A 205 -11.76 -11.56 13.59
C LYS A 205 -11.40 -11.29 12.12
N GLU A 206 -12.30 -10.70 11.35
CA GLU A 206 -12.04 -10.35 9.95
C GLU A 206 -10.95 -9.29 9.81
N VAL A 207 -10.94 -8.27 10.68
CA VAL A 207 -9.87 -7.27 10.72
C VAL A 207 -8.53 -7.94 11.06
N VAL A 208 -8.50 -8.80 12.07
CA VAL A 208 -7.28 -9.52 12.44
C VAL A 208 -6.78 -10.39 11.29
N GLU A 209 -7.63 -11.28 10.76
CA GLU A 209 -7.20 -12.29 9.79
C GLU A 209 -6.88 -11.69 8.41
N HIS A 210 -7.59 -10.63 8.00
CA HIS A 210 -7.48 -10.13 6.63
C HIS A 210 -6.70 -8.82 6.50
N LEU A 211 -6.39 -8.14 7.61
CA LEU A 211 -5.59 -6.91 7.62
C LEU A 211 -4.36 -7.02 8.53
N LEU A 212 -4.54 -7.32 9.83
CA LEU A 212 -3.43 -7.21 10.78
C LEU A 212 -2.40 -8.33 10.61
N LEU A 213 -2.82 -9.59 10.41
CA LEU A 213 -1.89 -10.68 10.13
C LEU A 213 -1.14 -10.48 8.80
N PRO A 214 -1.76 -10.05 7.69
CA PRO A 214 -1.03 -9.60 6.51
C PRO A 214 -0.01 -8.48 6.78
N MET A 215 -0.37 -7.45 7.55
CA MET A 215 0.58 -6.39 7.92
C MET A 215 1.76 -6.93 8.72
N SER A 216 1.50 -7.86 9.67
CA SER A 216 2.56 -8.52 10.43
C SER A 216 3.43 -9.42 9.54
N TRP A 217 2.83 -10.10 8.57
CA TRP A 217 3.55 -10.90 7.58
C TRP A 217 4.54 -10.03 6.78
N PHE A 218 4.12 -8.87 6.29
CA PHE A 218 5.01 -7.94 5.61
C PHE A 218 6.11 -7.41 6.54
N ALA A 219 5.78 -7.09 7.79
CA ALA A 219 6.78 -6.64 8.78
C ALA A 219 7.84 -7.71 9.06
N ALA A 220 7.46 -8.99 9.17
CA ALA A 220 8.38 -10.12 9.30
C ALA A 220 9.28 -10.30 8.06
N HIS A 221 8.84 -9.83 6.89
CA HIS A 221 9.63 -9.78 5.65
C HIS A 221 10.37 -8.44 5.46
N SER A 222 10.50 -7.63 6.52
CA SER A 222 11.21 -6.35 6.50
C SER A 222 10.57 -5.26 5.62
N ILE A 223 9.28 -5.37 5.33
CA ILE A 223 8.53 -4.45 4.46
C ILE A 223 7.50 -3.68 5.31
N PRO A 224 7.75 -2.40 5.65
CA PRO A 224 6.74 -1.56 6.27
C PRO A 224 5.61 -1.24 5.29
N CYS A 225 4.44 -0.91 5.81
CA CYS A 225 3.28 -0.65 4.96
C CYS A 225 2.68 0.74 5.16
N PHE A 226 1.91 1.18 4.17
CA PHE A 226 0.93 2.24 4.28
C PHE A 226 -0.46 1.67 3.99
N PHE A 227 -1.47 2.09 4.74
CA PHE A 227 -2.84 1.64 4.57
C PHE A 227 -3.72 2.79 4.08
N LEU A 228 -4.37 2.58 2.94
CA LEU A 228 -5.47 3.41 2.44
C LEU A 228 -6.76 2.62 2.48
N ARG A 229 -7.84 3.28 2.88
CA ARG A 229 -9.19 2.71 2.75
C ARG A 229 -9.64 2.67 1.30
N GLY A 230 -10.35 1.59 0.94
CA GLY A 230 -11.30 1.61 -0.15
C GLY A 230 -12.72 1.83 0.37
N ASN A 231 -13.69 1.72 -0.52
CA ASN A 231 -15.10 1.87 -0.13
C ASN A 231 -15.63 0.68 0.69
N HIS A 232 -15.06 -0.51 0.54
CA HIS A 232 -15.45 -1.68 1.34
C HIS A 232 -15.00 -1.56 2.81
N GLU A 233 -13.92 -0.88 3.12
CA GLU A 233 -13.50 -0.60 4.50
C GLU A 233 -14.43 0.38 5.24
N THR A 234 -15.31 1.07 4.55
CA THR A 234 -16.23 2.04 5.17
C THR A 234 -17.60 1.45 5.48
N ARG A 235 -17.89 0.27 4.93
CA ARG A 235 -19.12 -0.50 5.09
C ARG A 235 -18.98 -1.47 6.27
N GLY A 236 -19.95 -2.26 6.55
CA GLY A 236 -19.89 -3.23 7.64
C GLY A 236 -19.95 -2.64 9.05
N ALA A 237 -20.39 -3.44 10.00
CA ALA A 237 -20.59 -3.00 11.38
C ALA A 237 -19.26 -2.62 12.06
N TYR A 238 -18.15 -3.22 11.66
CA TYR A 238 -16.83 -3.04 12.28
C TYR A 238 -15.97 -1.95 11.62
N ALA A 239 -16.43 -1.36 10.52
CA ALA A 239 -15.69 -0.33 9.77
C ALA A 239 -15.26 0.86 10.64
N ARG A 240 -16.09 1.25 11.62
CA ARG A 240 -15.82 2.40 12.50
C ARG A 240 -14.73 2.12 13.55
N HIS A 241 -14.38 0.85 13.74
CA HIS A 241 -13.33 0.42 14.67
C HIS A 241 -11.96 0.29 14.01
N LEU A 242 -11.83 0.42 12.68
CA LEU A 242 -10.55 0.24 11.99
C LEU A 242 -9.46 1.19 12.51
N ALA A 243 -9.80 2.43 12.84
CA ALA A 243 -8.87 3.40 13.41
C ALA A 243 -8.31 2.97 14.79
N ASP A 244 -9.04 2.12 15.52
CA ASP A 244 -8.58 1.60 16.81
C ASP A 244 -7.39 0.67 16.67
N TYR A 245 -7.26 -0.05 15.54
CA TYR A 245 -6.18 -0.99 15.25
C TYR A 245 -4.97 -0.32 14.58
N LEU A 246 -5.21 0.70 13.78
CA LEU A 246 -4.20 1.34 12.96
C LEU A 246 -3.45 2.45 13.70
N VAL A 247 -2.20 2.66 13.36
CA VAL A 247 -1.47 3.88 13.70
C VAL A 247 -1.56 4.78 12.48
N LEU A 248 -2.37 5.80 12.56
CA LEU A 248 -2.65 6.69 11.43
C LEU A 248 -1.79 7.96 11.48
N PRO A 249 -1.26 8.46 10.35
CA PRO A 249 -0.56 9.73 10.29
C PRO A 249 -1.53 10.87 10.66
N ASP A 250 -1.18 11.65 11.70
CA ASP A 250 -2.01 12.76 12.21
C ASP A 250 -3.49 12.40 12.44
N ASP A 251 -3.76 11.13 12.78
CA ASP A 251 -5.10 10.56 12.97
C ASP A 251 -5.96 10.60 11.68
N GLN A 252 -5.32 10.60 10.50
CA GLN A 252 -5.97 10.68 9.19
C GLN A 252 -5.65 9.46 8.31
N TYR A 253 -6.57 9.13 7.39
CA TYR A 253 -6.34 8.09 6.37
C TYR A 253 -5.62 8.62 5.11
N TYR A 254 -5.18 9.86 5.12
CA TYR A 254 -4.42 10.48 4.03
C TYR A 254 -3.13 11.11 4.54
N ALA A 255 -2.12 11.13 3.71
CA ALA A 255 -0.80 11.67 4.05
C ALA A 255 0.01 12.01 2.80
N ALA A 256 1.16 12.63 2.99
CA ALA A 256 2.18 12.76 1.97
C ALA A 256 3.56 12.47 2.56
N MET A 257 4.37 11.72 1.82
CA MET A 257 5.71 11.31 2.27
C MET A 257 6.71 11.37 1.12
N THR A 258 7.98 11.57 1.46
CA THR A 258 9.07 11.59 0.49
C THR A 258 9.79 10.25 0.47
N PHE A 259 9.85 9.62 -0.69
CA PHE A 259 10.57 8.37 -0.93
C PHE A 259 11.59 8.58 -2.05
N GLY A 260 12.86 8.63 -1.69
CA GLY A 260 13.91 8.97 -2.64
C GLY A 260 13.63 10.30 -3.34
N ALA A 261 13.59 10.28 -4.66
CA ALA A 261 13.32 11.46 -5.49
C ALA A 261 11.81 11.72 -5.73
N ALA A 262 10.91 10.95 -5.13
CA ALA A 262 9.48 11.12 -5.28
C ALA A 262 8.80 11.68 -4.02
N ARG A 263 7.83 12.56 -4.21
CA ARG A 263 6.80 12.87 -3.24
C ARG A 263 5.55 12.07 -3.57
N VAL A 264 5.10 11.24 -2.65
CA VAL A 264 3.91 10.40 -2.80
C VAL A 264 2.81 10.97 -1.91
N VAL A 265 1.67 11.29 -2.51
CA VAL A 265 0.44 11.66 -1.78
C VAL A 265 -0.49 10.45 -1.75
N PHE A 266 -0.92 10.09 -0.56
CA PHE A 266 -1.87 9.03 -0.28
C PHE A 266 -3.21 9.65 0.03
N LEU A 267 -4.26 9.30 -0.71
CA LEU A 267 -5.57 9.94 -0.61
C LEU A 267 -6.66 8.91 -0.36
N ASP A 268 -7.46 9.16 0.67
CA ASP A 268 -8.66 8.38 0.94
C ASP A 268 -9.79 8.86 0.02
N SER A 269 -10.09 8.09 -1.00
CA SER A 269 -11.10 8.44 -2.01
C SER A 269 -12.56 8.24 -1.55
N GLY A 270 -12.75 7.75 -0.32
CA GLY A 270 -14.07 7.58 0.29
C GLY A 270 -14.96 6.57 -0.44
N GLU A 271 -16.26 6.81 -0.40
CA GLU A 271 -17.29 5.95 -0.97
C GLU A 271 -17.57 6.23 -2.45
N ASP A 272 -18.13 5.24 -3.13
CA ASP A 272 -18.46 5.27 -4.57
C ASP A 272 -19.86 5.83 -4.90
N LYS A 273 -20.66 6.12 -3.87
CA LYS A 273 -22.00 6.71 -3.98
C LYS A 273 -22.12 7.95 -3.09
N PRO A 274 -23.09 8.85 -3.35
CA PRO A 274 -23.31 10.03 -2.50
C PRO A 274 -23.78 9.64 -1.10
N ASP A 275 -23.49 10.48 -0.11
CA ASP A 275 -23.85 10.24 1.30
C ASP A 275 -25.37 10.07 1.48
N THR A 276 -26.16 10.65 0.60
CA THR A 276 -27.63 10.50 0.55
C THR A 276 -28.10 9.16 0.01
N SER A 277 -27.19 8.27 -0.39
CA SER A 277 -27.55 6.96 -0.90
C SER A 277 -28.23 6.12 0.18
N LYS A 278 -29.34 5.46 -0.18
CA LYS A 278 -30.12 4.63 0.76
C LYS A 278 -29.33 3.47 1.34
N GLU A 279 -28.30 3.02 0.63
CA GLU A 279 -27.39 1.94 1.04
C GLU A 279 -26.64 2.28 2.33
N TYR A 280 -26.43 3.55 2.61
CA TYR A 280 -25.68 4.01 3.79
C TYR A 280 -26.57 4.36 4.99
N SER A 281 -27.88 4.35 4.81
CA SER A 281 -28.85 4.61 5.90
C SER A 281 -28.61 5.92 6.67
N GLY A 282 -28.03 6.93 6.01
CA GLY A 282 -27.68 8.22 6.62
C GLY A 282 -26.47 8.17 7.57
N LEU A 283 -25.61 7.16 7.47
CA LEU A 283 -24.46 6.96 8.35
C LEU A 283 -23.12 7.35 7.72
N ASN A 284 -23.12 7.92 6.51
CA ASN A 284 -21.94 8.42 5.82
C ASN A 284 -21.94 9.96 5.81
N ASP A 285 -20.74 10.53 5.88
CA ASP A 285 -20.47 11.97 5.84
C ASP A 285 -19.18 12.24 5.06
N PHE A 286 -19.08 11.62 3.88
CA PHE A 286 -17.86 11.68 3.04
C PHE A 286 -17.74 12.99 2.28
N ASP A 287 -18.84 13.67 1.97
CA ASP A 287 -18.77 14.89 1.18
C ASP A 287 -17.93 15.98 1.88
N PRO A 288 -18.18 16.35 3.17
CA PRO A 288 -17.32 17.29 3.89
C PRO A 288 -15.90 16.75 4.14
N TYR A 289 -15.73 15.43 4.40
CA TYR A 289 -14.42 14.83 4.57
C TYR A 289 -13.57 14.90 3.29
N MET A 290 -14.17 14.71 2.12
CA MET A 290 -13.48 14.86 0.84
C MET A 290 -13.11 16.32 0.54
N ASP A 291 -13.94 17.28 0.97
CA ASP A 291 -13.63 18.71 0.88
C ASP A 291 -12.45 19.10 1.79
N GLU A 292 -12.41 18.58 3.02
CA GLU A 292 -11.27 18.76 3.93
C GLU A 292 -9.97 18.24 3.30
N GLN A 293 -10.05 17.06 2.72
CA GLN A 293 -8.91 16.42 2.07
C GLN A 293 -8.45 17.17 0.81
N ARG A 294 -9.40 17.72 0.01
CA ARG A 294 -9.08 18.64 -1.10
C ARG A 294 -8.31 19.85 -0.59
N ASP A 295 -8.74 20.47 0.50
CA ASP A 295 -8.11 21.67 1.06
C ASP A 295 -6.72 21.34 1.64
N TRP A 296 -6.56 20.16 2.22
CA TRP A 296 -5.25 19.64 2.61
C TRP A 296 -4.34 19.45 1.39
N LEU A 297 -4.81 18.78 0.33
CA LEU A 297 -4.04 18.58 -0.90
C LEU A 297 -3.66 19.91 -1.55
N ALA A 298 -4.54 20.91 -1.52
CA ALA A 298 -4.27 22.26 -2.04
C ALA A 298 -3.13 22.98 -1.27
N ARG A 299 -2.89 22.62 0.00
CA ARG A 299 -1.71 23.06 0.77
C ARG A 299 -0.49 22.21 0.45
N GLU A 300 -0.67 20.90 0.39
CA GLU A 300 0.43 19.96 0.13
C GLU A 300 1.10 20.21 -1.22
N VAL A 301 0.35 20.44 -2.29
CA VAL A 301 0.94 20.73 -3.62
C VAL A 301 1.78 22.02 -3.65
N LYS A 302 1.71 22.86 -2.63
CA LYS A 302 2.52 24.06 -2.47
C LYS A 302 3.66 23.87 -1.47
N SER A 303 3.72 22.75 -0.78
CA SER A 303 4.74 22.47 0.21
C SER A 303 6.13 22.36 -0.44
N GLN A 304 7.18 22.73 0.31
CA GLN A 304 8.54 22.66 -0.21
C GLN A 304 8.93 21.21 -0.60
N PRO A 305 8.63 20.17 0.21
CA PRO A 305 8.92 18.80 -0.18
C PRO A 305 8.23 18.35 -1.47
N PHE A 306 7.00 18.83 -1.70
CA PHE A 306 6.27 18.53 -2.92
C PHE A 306 6.89 19.23 -4.14
N GLN A 307 7.28 20.50 -3.99
CA GLN A 307 7.86 21.29 -5.08
C GLN A 307 9.27 20.80 -5.47
N ASP A 308 10.07 20.39 -4.49
CA ASP A 308 11.44 19.91 -4.70
C ASP A 308 11.51 18.49 -5.28
N ALA A 309 10.43 17.72 -5.18
CA ALA A 309 10.41 16.35 -5.65
C ALA A 309 10.62 16.27 -7.17
N ALA A 310 11.48 15.35 -7.61
CA ALA A 310 11.65 15.07 -9.03
C ALA A 310 10.37 14.46 -9.62
N TRP A 311 9.71 13.59 -8.89
CA TRP A 311 8.50 12.90 -9.28
C TRP A 311 7.39 13.11 -8.25
N ARG A 312 6.15 13.22 -8.72
CA ARG A 312 4.97 13.38 -7.87
C ARG A 312 3.98 12.30 -8.22
N ILE A 313 3.66 11.47 -7.24
CA ILE A 313 2.81 10.29 -7.42
C ILE A 313 1.63 10.42 -6.47
N ALA A 314 0.42 10.15 -6.95
CA ALA A 314 -0.73 9.96 -6.08
C ALA A 314 -1.08 8.46 -6.00
N VAL A 315 -1.46 8.00 -4.81
CA VAL A 315 -2.01 6.65 -4.59
C VAL A 315 -3.38 6.83 -3.95
N GLN A 316 -4.39 6.21 -4.53
CA GLN A 316 -5.77 6.29 -4.06
C GLN A 316 -6.57 5.09 -4.55
N HIS A 317 -7.66 4.74 -3.87
CA HIS A 317 -8.44 3.58 -4.28
C HIS A 317 -9.29 3.88 -5.52
N ILE A 318 -10.23 4.83 -5.46
CA ILE A 318 -11.12 5.17 -6.58
C ILE A 318 -10.38 6.05 -7.59
N PRO A 319 -10.25 5.64 -8.88
CA PRO A 319 -9.54 6.41 -9.89
C PRO A 319 -10.34 7.62 -10.37
N PRO A 320 -9.70 8.74 -10.74
CA PRO A 320 -10.32 9.71 -11.64
C PRO A 320 -10.39 9.10 -13.06
N ASP A 321 -11.51 9.25 -13.72
CA ASP A 321 -11.66 8.79 -15.12
C ASP A 321 -12.31 9.87 -16.01
N TRP A 322 -11.47 10.57 -16.76
CA TRP A 322 -11.87 11.62 -17.69
C TRP A 322 -12.43 11.09 -19.02
N ARG A 323 -12.30 9.80 -19.33
CA ARG A 323 -12.69 9.21 -20.62
C ARG A 323 -14.21 9.14 -20.79
N ILE A 324 -14.96 9.21 -19.69
CA ILE A 324 -16.42 9.22 -19.76
C ILE A 324 -16.88 10.57 -20.34
N PRO A 325 -17.54 10.59 -21.52
CA PRO A 325 -17.92 11.83 -22.18
C PRO A 325 -18.85 12.71 -21.33
N VAL A 326 -18.69 14.02 -21.45
CA VAL A 326 -19.61 15.00 -20.82
C VAL A 326 -21.06 14.68 -21.24
N GLY A 327 -21.99 14.69 -20.29
CA GLY A 327 -23.41 14.40 -20.52
C GLY A 327 -23.78 12.90 -20.52
N LYS A 328 -22.80 11.98 -20.39
CA LYS A 328 -23.06 10.59 -20.04
C LYS A 328 -23.08 10.42 -18.53
N LYS A 329 -23.89 9.45 -18.03
CA LYS A 329 -23.93 9.16 -16.60
C LYS A 329 -22.55 8.65 -16.18
N LYS A 330 -21.85 9.43 -15.37
CA LYS A 330 -20.62 9.02 -14.72
C LYS A 330 -20.94 8.23 -13.46
N TRP A 331 -20.03 7.38 -13.05
CA TRP A 331 -20.06 6.78 -11.73
C TRP A 331 -19.68 7.85 -10.70
N TYR A 332 -20.43 7.96 -9.62
CA TYR A 332 -20.31 9.07 -8.65
C TYR A 332 -18.90 9.20 -8.06
N GLY A 333 -18.33 8.09 -7.58
CA GLY A 333 -16.99 8.11 -6.94
C GLY A 333 -15.90 8.67 -7.87
N PRO A 334 -15.68 8.10 -9.07
CA PRO A 334 -14.72 8.64 -10.03
C PRO A 334 -14.98 10.10 -10.42
N GLU A 335 -16.26 10.49 -10.59
CA GLU A 335 -16.62 11.87 -10.92
C GLU A 335 -16.27 12.84 -9.76
N ARG A 336 -16.54 12.46 -8.52
CA ARG A 336 -16.20 13.25 -7.33
C ARG A 336 -14.69 13.43 -7.20
N VAL A 337 -13.93 12.35 -7.32
CA VAL A 337 -12.46 12.37 -7.27
C VAL A 337 -11.88 13.25 -8.40
N GLU A 338 -12.37 13.08 -9.62
CA GLU A 338 -11.96 13.91 -10.76
C GLU A 338 -12.24 15.40 -10.50
N LYS A 339 -13.42 15.72 -9.98
CA LYS A 339 -13.82 17.11 -9.72
C LYS A 339 -13.01 17.76 -8.60
N LEU A 340 -12.77 17.04 -7.51
CA LEU A 340 -12.14 17.59 -6.32
C LEU A 340 -10.61 17.63 -6.42
N PHE A 341 -10.00 16.55 -6.90
CA PHE A 341 -8.54 16.38 -6.89
C PHE A 341 -7.91 16.63 -8.26
N GLY A 342 -8.61 16.36 -9.35
CA GLY A 342 -8.07 16.51 -10.72
C GLY A 342 -7.39 17.85 -10.98
N PRO A 343 -8.02 19.01 -10.69
CA PRO A 343 -7.39 20.32 -10.86
C PRO A 343 -6.13 20.53 -10.01
N LEU A 344 -6.05 19.87 -8.83
CA LEU A 344 -4.90 19.94 -7.94
C LEU A 344 -3.77 19.05 -8.44
N TYR A 345 -4.08 17.90 -9.03
CA TYR A 345 -3.12 17.02 -9.67
C TYR A 345 -2.41 17.73 -10.85
N ASP A 346 -3.18 18.35 -11.72
CA ASP A 346 -2.61 19.10 -12.85
C ASP A 346 -1.77 20.29 -12.36
N LYS A 347 -2.31 21.10 -11.45
CA LYS A 347 -1.58 22.24 -10.89
C LYS A 347 -0.32 21.81 -10.15
N GLY A 348 -0.36 20.69 -9.45
CA GLY A 348 0.78 20.11 -8.73
C GLY A 348 1.78 19.42 -9.66
N GLY A 349 1.42 19.12 -10.91
CA GLY A 349 2.26 18.36 -11.84
C GLY A 349 2.44 16.93 -11.38
N ILE A 350 1.35 16.26 -10.94
CA ILE A 350 1.37 14.82 -10.67
C ILE A 350 1.78 14.09 -11.95
N THR A 351 2.76 13.20 -11.83
CA THR A 351 3.28 12.41 -12.96
C THR A 351 2.39 11.19 -13.21
N ALA A 352 2.04 10.50 -12.14
CA ALA A 352 1.23 9.28 -12.23
C ALA A 352 0.33 9.12 -11.01
N ILE A 353 -0.80 8.42 -11.23
CA ILE A 353 -1.72 7.98 -10.18
C ILE A 353 -1.76 6.46 -10.21
N ILE A 354 -1.67 5.84 -9.04
CA ILE A 354 -1.91 4.41 -8.85
C ILE A 354 -3.27 4.26 -8.17
N ALA A 355 -4.17 3.52 -8.80
CA ALA A 355 -5.55 3.37 -8.37
C ALA A 355 -6.07 1.93 -8.53
N ALA A 356 -7.34 1.71 -8.16
CA ALA A 356 -7.96 0.41 -7.99
C ALA A 356 -9.46 0.42 -8.36
N HIS A 357 -10.33 -0.25 -7.56
CA HIS A 357 -11.78 -0.11 -7.50
C HIS A 357 -12.56 -0.67 -8.71
N ASN A 358 -12.07 -0.50 -9.92
CA ASN A 358 -12.82 -0.86 -11.12
C ASN A 358 -12.86 -2.39 -11.38
N HIS A 359 -12.15 -3.20 -10.60
CA HIS A 359 -11.95 -4.65 -10.80
C HIS A 359 -11.56 -4.98 -12.25
N ARG A 360 -10.82 -4.08 -12.85
CA ARG A 360 -10.34 -4.18 -14.22
C ARG A 360 -9.02 -3.45 -14.36
N ALA A 361 -7.97 -4.21 -14.56
CA ALA A 361 -6.65 -3.67 -14.82
C ALA A 361 -6.63 -2.79 -16.07
N ASP A 362 -6.23 -1.53 -15.94
CA ASP A 362 -6.24 -0.55 -17.05
C ASP A 362 -5.07 0.43 -16.91
N VAL A 363 -4.84 1.20 -17.96
CA VAL A 363 -3.97 2.39 -17.96
C VAL A 363 -4.71 3.50 -18.70
N ILE A 364 -4.96 4.60 -17.99
CA ILE A 364 -5.57 5.80 -18.58
C ILE A 364 -4.42 6.75 -18.92
N PRO A 365 -4.12 7.00 -20.19
CA PRO A 365 -3.07 7.94 -20.62
C PRO A 365 -3.47 9.38 -20.30
N PRO A 366 -2.54 10.35 -20.35
CA PRO A 366 -2.88 11.77 -20.30
C PRO A 366 -3.96 12.15 -21.33
N CYS A 367 -4.80 13.11 -20.96
CA CYS A 367 -5.82 13.61 -21.89
C CYS A 367 -5.15 14.34 -23.07
N PRO A 368 -5.44 13.99 -24.32
CA PRO A 368 -4.88 14.69 -25.47
C PRO A 368 -5.39 16.13 -25.59
N ASP A 369 -6.56 16.44 -25.04
CA ASP A 369 -7.09 17.80 -24.95
C ASP A 369 -6.55 18.49 -23.69
N THR A 370 -5.47 19.24 -23.83
CA THR A 370 -4.79 19.95 -22.73
C THR A 370 -5.66 21.03 -22.08
N SER A 371 -6.73 21.49 -22.75
CA SER A 371 -7.67 22.46 -22.17
C SER A 371 -8.51 21.85 -21.04
N ARG A 372 -8.60 20.52 -20.98
CA ARG A 372 -9.29 19.78 -19.93
C ARG A 372 -8.40 19.44 -18.73
N GLY A 373 -7.09 19.69 -18.81
CA GLY A 373 -6.12 19.23 -17.83
C GLY A 373 -5.79 17.74 -17.99
N TYR A 374 -5.56 17.02 -16.87
CA TYR A 374 -5.31 15.56 -16.85
C TYR A 374 -4.03 15.14 -17.56
N GLN A 375 -2.92 15.78 -17.22
CA GLN A 375 -1.61 15.50 -17.82
C GLN A 375 -0.87 14.35 -17.14
N TYR A 376 -1.52 13.61 -16.27
CA TYR A 376 -1.00 12.44 -15.56
C TYR A 376 -1.49 11.12 -16.18
N THR A 377 -0.74 10.05 -15.98
CA THR A 377 -1.17 8.68 -16.32
C THR A 377 -1.78 8.02 -15.09
N VAL A 378 -2.91 7.31 -15.24
CA VAL A 378 -3.52 6.52 -14.17
C VAL A 378 -3.30 5.03 -14.42
N PHE A 379 -2.63 4.34 -13.49
CA PHE A 379 -2.50 2.89 -13.48
C PHE A 379 -3.56 2.30 -12.55
N ILE A 380 -4.41 1.45 -13.07
CA ILE A 380 -5.45 0.75 -12.32
C ILE A 380 -5.05 -0.71 -12.17
N GLY A 381 -5.01 -1.18 -10.92
CA GLY A 381 -4.81 -2.58 -10.58
C GLY A 381 -6.12 -3.36 -10.59
N ASP A 382 -5.98 -4.69 -10.52
CA ASP A 382 -7.07 -5.66 -10.40
C ASP A 382 -6.61 -6.78 -9.44
N ALA A 383 -7.50 -7.38 -8.69
CA ALA A 383 -7.11 -8.39 -7.74
C ALA A 383 -7.94 -9.66 -7.79
N HIS A 384 -9.24 -9.62 -7.87
CA HIS A 384 -10.08 -10.81 -7.76
C HIS A 384 -10.71 -11.20 -9.11
N PRO A 385 -10.71 -12.50 -9.49
CA PRO A 385 -10.01 -13.65 -8.88
C PRO A 385 -8.50 -13.65 -9.14
N LEU A 386 -7.73 -14.51 -8.46
CA LEU A 386 -6.25 -14.58 -8.55
C LEU A 386 -5.73 -14.58 -10.01
N ALA A 387 -6.44 -15.25 -10.92
CA ALA A 387 -6.08 -15.29 -12.34
C ALA A 387 -6.05 -13.92 -13.02
N LYS A 388 -6.74 -12.91 -12.47
CA LYS A 388 -6.76 -11.51 -12.93
C LYS A 388 -5.93 -10.61 -12.02
N ALA A 389 -5.54 -11.10 -10.84
CA ALA A 389 -4.85 -10.31 -9.85
C ALA A 389 -3.56 -9.70 -10.41
N THR A 390 -3.31 -8.47 -10.00
CA THR A 390 -2.13 -7.71 -10.39
C THR A 390 -1.43 -7.14 -9.17
N ILE A 391 -0.14 -6.91 -9.30
CA ILE A 391 0.63 -6.11 -8.37
C ILE A 391 1.29 -4.96 -9.13
N LEU A 392 1.17 -3.77 -8.61
CA LEU A 392 1.84 -2.60 -9.16
C LEU A 392 3.15 -2.36 -8.42
N ARG A 393 4.18 -2.01 -9.16
CA ARG A 393 5.48 -1.61 -8.61
C ARG A 393 5.89 -0.26 -9.18
N ALA A 394 6.35 0.63 -8.33
CA ALA A 394 7.00 1.87 -8.70
C ALA A 394 8.48 1.81 -8.34
N ASP A 395 9.34 2.09 -9.32
CA ASP A 395 10.78 2.27 -9.16
C ASP A 395 11.12 3.72 -9.43
N VAL A 396 11.72 4.37 -8.44
CA VAL A 396 12.04 5.80 -8.44
C VAL A 396 13.54 6.00 -8.44
N SER A 397 14.01 6.96 -9.22
CA SER A 397 15.35 7.54 -9.14
C SER A 397 15.30 9.05 -9.46
N PRO A 398 16.34 9.83 -9.20
CA PRO A 398 16.36 11.24 -9.61
C PRO A 398 16.14 11.45 -11.11
N LYS A 399 16.50 10.47 -11.94
CA LYS A 399 16.47 10.56 -13.41
C LYS A 399 15.28 9.84 -14.05
N SER A 400 14.65 8.92 -13.36
CA SER A 400 13.55 8.12 -13.91
C SER A 400 12.52 7.74 -12.87
N LEU A 401 11.27 7.67 -13.29
CA LEU A 401 10.17 6.99 -12.62
C LEU A 401 9.70 5.88 -13.55
N LYS A 402 9.60 4.65 -13.03
CA LYS A 402 9.03 3.53 -13.76
C LYS A 402 7.90 2.92 -12.95
N ILE A 403 6.74 2.74 -13.58
CA ILE A 403 5.62 1.99 -12.99
C ILE A 403 5.38 0.76 -13.84
N THR A 404 5.39 -0.41 -13.20
CA THR A 404 5.16 -1.72 -13.80
C THR A 404 3.98 -2.40 -13.13
N ARG A 405 3.04 -2.92 -13.91
CA ARG A 405 1.95 -3.78 -13.46
C ARG A 405 2.25 -5.20 -13.85
N PHE A 406 2.50 -6.06 -12.87
CA PHE A 406 2.67 -7.50 -13.06
C PHE A 406 1.33 -8.20 -12.96
N GLN A 407 1.12 -9.21 -13.78
CA GLN A 407 -0.02 -10.12 -13.69
C GLN A 407 0.33 -11.31 -12.79
N SER A 408 -0.66 -12.02 -12.29
CA SER A 408 -0.48 -13.18 -11.40
C SER A 408 0.36 -14.32 -11.98
N ASN A 409 0.50 -14.39 -13.29
CA ASN A 409 1.39 -15.34 -13.97
C ASN A 409 2.84 -14.85 -14.13
N GLY A 410 3.19 -13.69 -13.56
CA GLY A 410 4.51 -13.08 -13.65
C GLY A 410 4.77 -12.26 -14.91
N SER A 411 3.85 -12.23 -15.86
CA SER A 411 4.01 -11.38 -17.06
C SER A 411 3.76 -9.90 -16.76
N ILE A 412 4.40 -9.03 -17.54
CA ILE A 412 4.15 -7.58 -17.47
C ILE A 412 2.87 -7.27 -18.25
N GLY A 413 1.84 -6.80 -17.55
CA GLY A 413 0.58 -6.37 -18.15
C GLY A 413 0.59 -4.93 -18.65
N ALA A 414 1.41 -4.06 -18.03
CA ALA A 414 1.66 -2.69 -18.45
C ALA A 414 2.95 -2.16 -17.83
N GLU A 415 3.64 -1.29 -18.54
CA GLU A 415 4.83 -0.61 -18.03
C GLU A 415 4.95 0.77 -18.68
N GLN A 416 5.33 1.77 -17.90
CA GLN A 416 5.68 3.09 -18.41
C GLN A 416 6.86 3.66 -17.63
N THR A 417 7.77 4.29 -18.37
CA THR A 417 8.94 4.98 -17.80
C THR A 417 8.91 6.45 -18.22
N TRP A 418 9.08 7.33 -17.26
CA TRP A 418 9.35 8.75 -17.47
C TRP A 418 10.81 9.03 -17.16
N ASN A 419 11.45 9.82 -18.00
CA ASN A 419 12.84 10.24 -17.86
C ASN A 419 12.94 11.76 -17.79
N LYS A 420 13.94 12.27 -17.06
CA LYS A 420 14.34 13.68 -16.98
C LYS A 420 15.61 13.93 -17.76
#